data_ebafd83e8ce43ae308afe67daef7d32b
#
_entry.id   ebafd83e8ce43ae308afe67daef7d32b
#
_cell.length_a   1.000
_cell.length_b   1.000
_cell.length_c   1.000
_cell.angle_alpha   90.00
_cell.angle_beta   90.00
_cell.angle_gamma   90.00
#
_symmetry.space_group_name_H-M   'P 1'
#
loop_
_entity.id
_entity.type
_entity.pdbx_description
1 polymer ?
#
loop_
_entity_poly.entity_id
_entity_poly.type
_entity_poly.pdbx_seq_one_letter_code
_entity_poly.pdbx_strand_id
1 'polypeptide(L)'
;MASLFFSLLARLPLGLLQQLGAGLGWLTYALSGSYRRRLRENLERALGPEVAARVRPAAIADAGRQALELPWILLRPQADLARKMVAVSGWEHVEAAEARGGGVLFITPHLGCFEITAQFFSLHKPITVLYRPPKKALLQPLIDAGRSRGNMHLAPADTAGVRCLVKALRAREAVGMLPDQVPGAGEGQWVPFFGRPAYTMTLAARMSEVAGVSTLFAWAERLPGGQGFHLHLRPALTPLAGDTAARCAAINREMEAQIRACPAQYLWGYNRYKRPAGAPAAPPTAEVPPA
;
A
#
# COMPACT_ATOMS: atom_id res chain seq x y z
N MET A 1 5.07 8.56 -27.39
CA MET A 1 4.20 9.63 -26.86
C MET A 1 3.96 9.48 -25.35
N ALA A 2 3.49 8.35 -24.82
CA ALA A 2 3.26 8.17 -23.38
C ALA A 2 4.50 8.33 -22.50
N SER A 3 5.65 7.78 -22.91
CA SER A 3 6.91 7.93 -22.16
C SER A 3 7.33 9.40 -22.06
N LEU A 4 7.16 10.19 -23.13
CA LEU A 4 7.44 11.62 -23.11
C LEU A 4 6.48 12.36 -22.16
N PHE A 5 5.20 12.02 -22.17
CA PHE A 5 4.20 12.62 -21.27
C PHE A 5 4.56 12.36 -19.80
N PHE A 6 4.88 11.13 -19.42
CA PHE A 6 5.29 10.79 -18.04
C PHE A 6 6.61 11.48 -17.67
N SER A 7 7.56 11.57 -18.60
CA SER A 7 8.83 12.29 -18.36
C SER A 7 8.62 13.78 -18.14
N LEU A 8 7.68 14.40 -18.84
CA LEU A 8 7.32 15.80 -18.63
C LEU A 8 6.64 16.00 -17.27
N LEU A 9 5.69 15.14 -16.91
CA LEU A 9 5.08 15.19 -15.57
C LEU A 9 6.13 15.03 -14.47
N ALA A 10 7.08 14.12 -14.61
CA ALA A 10 8.14 13.90 -13.64
C ALA A 10 9.04 15.12 -13.41
N ARG A 11 9.13 16.05 -14.37
CA ARG A 11 9.93 17.29 -14.26
C ARG A 11 9.22 18.39 -13.47
N LEU A 12 7.90 18.33 -13.34
CA LEU A 12 7.13 19.34 -12.62
C LEU A 12 7.48 19.33 -11.10
N PRO A 13 7.38 20.48 -10.44
CA PRO A 13 7.47 20.54 -8.98
C PRO A 13 6.40 19.66 -8.33
N LEU A 14 6.76 18.92 -7.27
CA LEU A 14 5.85 18.00 -6.59
C LEU A 14 4.54 18.65 -6.15
N GLY A 15 4.62 19.88 -5.61
CA GLY A 15 3.43 20.61 -5.18
C GLY A 15 2.46 20.92 -6.32
N LEU A 16 2.98 21.26 -7.52
CA LEU A 16 2.14 21.47 -8.69
C LEU A 16 1.46 20.17 -9.15
N LEU A 17 2.22 19.06 -9.19
CA LEU A 17 1.64 17.75 -9.51
C LEU A 17 0.55 17.35 -8.54
N GLN A 18 0.73 17.61 -7.25
CA GLN A 18 -0.27 17.32 -6.23
C GLN A 18 -1.52 18.20 -6.38
N GLN A 19 -1.39 19.46 -6.78
CA GLN A 19 -2.55 20.32 -7.09
C GLN A 19 -3.32 19.83 -8.32
N LEU A 20 -2.61 19.54 -9.41
CA LEU A 20 -3.22 18.96 -10.61
C LEU A 20 -3.86 17.60 -10.31
N GLY A 21 -3.19 16.80 -9.49
CA GLY A 21 -3.72 15.52 -8.99
C GLY A 21 -5.01 15.69 -8.20
N ALA A 22 -5.08 16.67 -7.32
CA ALA A 22 -6.32 16.97 -6.59
C ALA A 22 -7.48 17.28 -7.54
N GLY A 23 -7.25 18.11 -8.55
CA GLY A 23 -8.22 18.38 -9.62
C GLY A 23 -8.66 17.12 -10.37
N LEU A 24 -7.71 16.24 -10.72
CA LEU A 24 -8.01 14.96 -11.36
C LEU A 24 -8.87 14.06 -10.45
N GLY A 25 -8.62 14.04 -9.15
CA GLY A 25 -9.41 13.29 -8.17
C GLY A 25 -10.88 13.75 -8.18
N TRP A 26 -11.12 15.07 -8.13
CA TRP A 26 -12.45 15.65 -8.22
C TRP A 26 -13.14 15.39 -9.56
N LEU A 27 -12.41 15.50 -10.66
CA LEU A 27 -12.92 15.18 -12.00
C LEU A 27 -13.35 13.72 -12.07
N THR A 28 -12.51 12.78 -11.58
CA THR A 28 -12.83 11.36 -11.55
C THR A 28 -14.06 11.08 -10.68
N TYR A 29 -14.17 11.74 -9.53
CA TYR A 29 -15.32 11.61 -8.63
C TYR A 29 -16.60 12.13 -9.27
N ALA A 30 -16.54 13.23 -10.02
CA ALA A 30 -17.67 13.80 -10.73
C ALA A 30 -18.15 12.90 -11.88
N LEU A 31 -17.23 12.38 -12.69
CA LEU A 31 -17.53 11.64 -13.91
C LEU A 31 -17.82 10.16 -13.71
N SER A 32 -17.30 9.54 -12.64
CA SER A 32 -17.47 8.10 -12.41
C SER A 32 -18.41 7.79 -11.25
N GLY A 33 -19.69 7.50 -11.55
CA GLY A 33 -20.69 7.14 -10.54
C GLY A 33 -20.33 5.90 -9.74
N SER A 34 -19.69 4.89 -10.34
CA SER A 34 -19.26 3.67 -9.65
C SER A 34 -18.09 3.94 -8.69
N TYR A 35 -17.14 4.78 -9.08
CA TYR A 35 -16.04 5.21 -8.22
C TYR A 35 -16.55 6.03 -7.04
N ARG A 36 -17.39 7.02 -7.30
CA ARG A 36 -18.04 7.87 -6.27
C ARG A 36 -18.78 7.04 -5.23
N ARG A 37 -19.61 6.09 -5.67
CA ARG A 37 -20.38 5.22 -4.78
C ARG A 37 -19.43 4.40 -3.89
N ARG A 38 -18.42 3.73 -4.45
CA ARG A 38 -17.46 2.91 -3.69
C ARG A 38 -16.69 3.73 -2.67
N LEU A 39 -16.18 4.89 -3.06
CA LEU A 39 -15.45 5.77 -2.16
C LEU A 39 -16.31 6.17 -0.96
N ARG A 40 -17.56 6.56 -1.19
CA ARG A 40 -18.50 6.92 -0.12
C ARG A 40 -18.80 5.73 0.79
N GLU A 41 -19.24 4.61 0.22
CA GLU A 41 -19.60 3.42 0.98
C GLU A 41 -18.44 2.87 1.81
N ASN A 42 -17.23 2.85 1.26
CA ASN A 42 -16.06 2.37 1.98
C ASN A 42 -15.65 3.31 3.12
N LEU A 43 -15.67 4.63 2.88
CA LEU A 43 -15.40 5.64 3.89
C LEU A 43 -16.41 5.62 5.03
N GLU A 44 -17.70 5.64 4.71
CA GLU A 44 -18.79 5.65 5.69
C GLU A 44 -18.77 4.39 6.57
N ARG A 45 -18.49 3.24 5.96
CA ARG A 45 -18.37 1.98 6.68
C ARG A 45 -17.17 1.94 7.63
N ALA A 46 -16.04 2.49 7.20
CA ALA A 46 -14.80 2.43 7.97
C ALA A 46 -14.75 3.42 9.14
N LEU A 47 -15.38 4.60 8.96
CA LEU A 47 -15.21 5.75 9.86
C LEU A 47 -16.52 6.24 10.47
N GLY A 48 -17.65 5.70 10.05
CA GLY A 48 -18.97 6.25 10.37
C GLY A 48 -19.31 7.48 9.51
N PRO A 49 -20.60 7.83 9.39
CA PRO A 49 -21.08 8.84 8.44
C PRO A 49 -20.54 10.24 8.71
N GLU A 50 -20.43 10.65 9.96
CA GLU A 50 -19.98 12.00 10.35
C GLU A 50 -18.50 12.22 10.02
N VAL A 51 -17.63 11.29 10.44
CA VAL A 51 -16.19 11.38 10.16
C VAL A 51 -15.93 11.24 8.67
N ALA A 52 -16.64 10.33 8.00
CA ALA A 52 -16.56 10.14 6.54
C ALA A 52 -16.93 11.43 5.78
N ALA A 53 -17.94 12.16 6.21
CA ALA A 53 -18.32 13.42 5.58
C ALA A 53 -17.22 14.49 5.67
N ARG A 54 -16.52 14.57 6.82
CA ARG A 54 -15.39 15.49 7.02
C ARG A 54 -14.16 15.09 6.22
N VAL A 55 -13.84 13.80 6.15
CA VAL A 55 -12.63 13.26 5.47
C VAL A 55 -12.78 13.22 3.95
N ARG A 56 -14.01 13.02 3.45
CA ARG A 56 -14.29 12.77 2.04
C ARG A 56 -13.70 13.78 1.04
N PRO A 57 -13.77 15.11 1.25
CA PRO A 57 -13.18 16.05 0.30
C PRO A 57 -11.68 15.87 0.12
N ALA A 58 -10.97 15.65 1.22
CA ALA A 58 -9.54 15.38 1.22
C ALA A 58 -9.24 14.03 0.54
N ALA A 59 -10.02 12.97 0.83
CA ALA A 59 -9.85 11.66 0.23
C ALA A 59 -10.05 11.65 -1.29
N ILE A 60 -10.98 12.45 -1.81
CA ILE A 60 -11.17 12.64 -3.25
C ILE A 60 -9.93 13.27 -3.88
N ALA A 61 -9.42 14.34 -3.28
CA ALA A 61 -8.23 15.04 -3.76
C ALA A 61 -6.98 14.16 -3.70
N ASP A 62 -6.79 13.43 -2.58
CA ASP A 62 -5.60 12.61 -2.37
C ASP A 62 -5.54 11.37 -3.28
N ALA A 63 -6.67 10.79 -3.65
CA ALA A 63 -6.70 9.73 -4.65
C ALA A 63 -6.13 10.18 -6.01
N GLY A 64 -6.41 11.43 -6.40
CA GLY A 64 -5.85 11.99 -7.63
C GLY A 64 -4.38 12.39 -7.47
N ARG A 65 -3.97 12.91 -6.30
CA ARG A 65 -2.56 13.18 -5.99
C ARG A 65 -1.71 11.93 -6.11
N GLN A 66 -2.16 10.82 -5.53
CA GLN A 66 -1.50 9.52 -5.60
C GLN A 66 -1.29 9.05 -7.05
N ALA A 67 -2.25 9.30 -7.93
CA ALA A 67 -2.14 8.93 -9.34
C ALA A 67 -1.12 9.80 -10.10
N LEU A 68 -1.12 11.11 -9.89
CA LEU A 68 -0.25 12.02 -10.64
C LEU A 68 1.18 12.12 -10.09
N GLU A 69 1.43 11.81 -8.83
CA GLU A 69 2.80 11.77 -8.30
C GLU A 69 3.58 10.53 -8.72
N LEU A 70 2.91 9.47 -9.22
CA LEU A 70 3.57 8.23 -9.62
C LEU A 70 4.70 8.43 -10.63
N PRO A 71 4.56 9.19 -11.74
CA PRO A 71 5.67 9.48 -12.64
C PRO A 71 6.83 10.19 -11.94
N TRP A 72 6.56 11.09 -11.02
CA TRP A 72 7.58 11.79 -10.25
C TRP A 72 8.39 10.80 -9.38
N ILE A 73 7.72 9.92 -8.66
CA ILE A 73 8.37 8.91 -7.81
C ILE A 73 9.20 7.94 -8.64
N LEU A 74 8.68 7.49 -9.79
CA LEU A 74 9.32 6.45 -10.59
C LEU A 74 10.44 6.97 -11.50
N LEU A 75 10.41 8.23 -11.94
CA LEU A 75 11.35 8.73 -12.94
C LEU A 75 12.37 9.75 -12.41
N ARG A 76 12.12 10.37 -11.25
CA ARG A 76 13.09 11.29 -10.64
C ARG A 76 14.32 10.54 -10.14
N PRO A 77 15.50 11.19 -10.13
CA PRO A 77 16.68 10.64 -9.48
C PRO A 77 16.41 10.24 -8.03
N GLN A 78 17.01 9.17 -7.56
CA GLN A 78 16.82 8.69 -6.19
C GLN A 78 17.22 9.74 -5.14
N ALA A 79 18.22 10.60 -5.43
CA ALA A 79 18.58 11.72 -4.58
C ALA A 79 17.43 12.71 -4.37
N ASP A 80 16.55 12.91 -5.36
CA ASP A 80 15.35 13.76 -5.21
C ASP A 80 14.34 13.11 -4.26
N LEU A 81 14.17 11.81 -4.34
CA LEU A 81 13.30 11.05 -3.42
C LEU A 81 13.82 11.13 -1.99
N ALA A 82 15.13 10.96 -1.80
CA ALA A 82 15.78 11.08 -0.49
C ALA A 82 15.53 12.47 0.12
N ARG A 83 15.71 13.55 -0.66
CA ARG A 83 15.45 14.92 -0.20
C ARG A 83 13.98 15.18 0.13
N LYS A 84 13.05 14.47 -0.52
CA LYS A 84 11.62 14.60 -0.27
C LYS A 84 11.09 13.68 0.84
N MET A 85 11.88 12.75 1.34
CA MET A 85 11.59 12.07 2.59
C MET A 85 12.09 12.94 3.75
N VAL A 86 11.24 13.87 4.18
CA VAL A 86 11.63 14.93 5.14
C VAL A 86 11.58 14.48 6.59
N ALA A 87 10.88 13.38 6.88
CA ALA A 87 10.83 12.78 8.20
C ALA A 87 10.69 11.26 8.09
N VAL A 88 11.30 10.55 9.03
CA VAL A 88 11.17 9.11 9.23
C VAL A 88 10.96 8.85 10.71
N SER A 89 9.84 8.21 11.06
CA SER A 89 9.55 7.77 12.42
C SER A 89 9.59 6.25 12.49
N GLY A 90 10.22 5.72 13.53
CA GLY A 90 10.27 4.28 13.78
C GLY A 90 11.38 3.55 13.04
N TRP A 91 12.42 4.24 12.53
CA TRP A 91 13.56 3.58 11.90
C TRP A 91 14.31 2.65 12.86
N GLU A 92 14.31 2.98 14.15
CA GLU A 92 14.85 2.13 15.22
C GLU A 92 14.24 0.71 15.25
N HIS A 93 13.01 0.54 14.75
CA HIS A 93 12.40 -0.79 14.63
C HIS A 93 13.02 -1.62 13.51
N VAL A 94 13.50 -0.96 12.44
CA VAL A 94 14.26 -1.62 11.37
C VAL A 94 15.62 -2.09 11.94
N GLU A 95 16.34 -1.19 12.61
CA GLU A 95 17.63 -1.49 13.23
C GLU A 95 17.52 -2.63 14.26
N ALA A 96 16.48 -2.60 15.10
CA ALA A 96 16.20 -3.65 16.05
C ALA A 96 15.83 -5.00 15.38
N ALA A 97 15.14 -4.98 14.24
CA ALA A 97 14.82 -6.18 13.46
C ALA A 97 16.10 -6.81 12.88
N GLU A 98 16.99 -6.00 12.37
CA GLU A 98 18.27 -6.41 11.81
C GLU A 98 19.23 -6.94 12.89
N ALA A 99 19.29 -6.28 14.05
CA ALA A 99 20.08 -6.74 15.18
C ALA A 99 19.68 -8.15 15.65
N ARG A 100 18.42 -8.54 15.48
CA ARG A 100 17.94 -9.91 15.72
C ARG A 100 18.43 -10.92 14.66
N GLY A 101 19.05 -10.45 13.59
CA GLY A 101 19.64 -11.31 12.56
C GLY A 101 18.62 -11.96 11.62
N GLY A 102 17.40 -11.44 11.53
CA GLY A 102 16.35 -11.94 10.64
C GLY A 102 16.04 -11.01 9.47
N GLY A 103 15.22 -11.47 8.51
CA GLY A 103 14.68 -10.63 7.45
C GLY A 103 13.58 -9.69 7.95
N VAL A 104 13.28 -8.64 7.18
CA VAL A 104 12.22 -7.68 7.51
C VAL A 104 11.08 -7.78 6.50
N LEU A 105 9.87 -8.03 6.98
CA LEU A 105 8.66 -7.99 6.16
C LEU A 105 7.94 -6.66 6.39
N PHE A 106 7.90 -5.80 5.36
CA PHE A 106 7.09 -4.59 5.38
C PHE A 106 5.70 -4.85 4.83
N ILE A 107 4.67 -4.53 5.63
CA ILE A 107 3.27 -4.51 5.24
C ILE A 107 2.84 -3.06 5.09
N THR A 108 2.41 -2.70 3.89
CA THR A 108 2.01 -1.33 3.54
C THR A 108 0.63 -1.39 2.90
N PRO A 109 -0.42 -0.72 3.43
CA PRO A 109 -1.66 -0.55 2.68
C PRO A 109 -1.46 0.44 1.53
N HIS A 110 -2.39 0.51 0.56
CA HIS A 110 -2.41 1.56 -0.46
C HIS A 110 -2.79 2.92 0.16
N LEU A 111 -1.96 3.37 1.09
CA LEU A 111 -2.10 4.57 1.93
C LEU A 111 -0.96 5.55 1.65
N GLY A 112 -1.28 6.82 1.56
CA GLY A 112 -0.29 7.86 1.29
C GLY A 112 0.42 7.67 -0.05
N CYS A 113 1.71 7.91 -0.08
CA CYS A 113 2.57 7.58 -1.21
C CYS A 113 3.22 6.21 -1.01
N PHE A 114 2.43 5.13 -1.10
CA PHE A 114 2.95 3.77 -0.86
C PHE A 114 4.14 3.40 -1.77
N GLU A 115 4.24 3.99 -2.97
CA GLU A 115 5.33 3.70 -3.91
C GLU A 115 6.69 4.19 -3.39
N ILE A 116 6.73 5.33 -2.68
CA ILE A 116 8.00 5.86 -2.17
C ILE A 116 8.57 5.05 -1.00
N THR A 117 7.77 4.25 -0.29
CA THR A 117 8.23 3.45 0.85
C THR A 117 9.34 2.49 0.44
N ALA A 118 9.10 1.66 -0.56
CA ALA A 118 10.09 0.71 -1.07
C ALA A 118 11.25 1.42 -1.78
N GLN A 119 10.97 2.50 -2.54
CA GLN A 119 12.01 3.30 -3.20
C GLN A 119 12.98 3.90 -2.18
N PHE A 120 12.46 4.51 -1.11
CA PHE A 120 13.30 5.08 -0.05
C PHE A 120 14.11 4.01 0.68
N PHE A 121 13.48 2.88 1.07
CA PHE A 121 14.19 1.80 1.73
C PHE A 121 15.32 1.24 0.86
N SER A 122 15.11 1.14 -0.45
CA SER A 122 16.12 0.65 -1.40
C SER A 122 17.37 1.52 -1.51
N LEU A 123 17.32 2.77 -1.02
CA LEU A 123 18.51 3.63 -0.91
C LEU A 123 19.48 3.16 0.18
N HIS A 124 18.97 2.46 1.16
CA HIS A 124 19.73 2.00 2.31
C HIS A 124 20.10 0.52 2.19
N LYS A 125 19.17 -0.35 1.76
CA LYS A 125 19.32 -1.81 1.80
C LYS A 125 18.50 -2.50 0.70
N PRO A 126 18.85 -3.76 0.37
CA PRO A 126 18.08 -4.57 -0.55
C PRO A 126 16.64 -4.78 -0.07
N ILE A 127 15.69 -4.62 -0.98
CA ILE A 127 14.28 -4.92 -0.77
C ILE A 127 13.68 -5.62 -1.99
N THR A 128 12.99 -6.72 -1.76
CA THR A 128 12.23 -7.43 -2.80
C THR A 128 10.75 -7.13 -2.63
N VAL A 129 10.10 -6.57 -3.65
CA VAL A 129 8.67 -6.23 -3.62
C VAL A 129 7.85 -7.17 -4.48
N LEU A 130 6.70 -7.61 -3.96
CA LEU A 130 5.73 -8.38 -4.75
C LEU A 130 5.17 -7.49 -5.86
N TYR A 131 5.28 -7.95 -7.09
CA TYR A 131 4.93 -7.18 -8.27
C TYR A 131 3.93 -7.93 -9.16
N ARG A 132 2.86 -7.22 -9.55
CA ARG A 132 1.97 -7.67 -10.61
C ARG A 132 2.01 -6.65 -11.75
N PRO A 133 2.29 -7.10 -12.99
CA PRO A 133 2.30 -6.20 -14.15
C PRO A 133 1.01 -5.40 -14.25
N PRO A 134 1.08 -4.11 -14.63
CA PRO A 134 -0.11 -3.28 -14.77
C PRO A 134 -0.99 -3.80 -15.90
N LYS A 135 -2.30 -3.75 -15.70
CA LYS A 135 -3.27 -4.15 -16.75
C LYS A 135 -3.21 -3.27 -18.00
N LYS A 136 -2.75 -2.02 -17.85
CA LYS A 136 -2.58 -1.08 -18.97
C LYS A 136 -1.13 -1.13 -19.43
N ALA A 137 -0.87 -1.73 -20.58
CA ALA A 137 0.47 -1.85 -21.19
C ALA A 137 1.20 -0.50 -21.32
N LEU A 138 0.45 0.60 -21.45
CA LEU A 138 0.96 1.97 -21.47
C LEU A 138 1.79 2.34 -20.23
N LEU A 139 1.49 1.77 -19.07
CA LEU A 139 2.18 2.03 -17.80
C LEU A 139 3.39 1.13 -17.58
N GLN A 140 3.54 0.05 -18.36
CA GLN A 140 4.61 -0.92 -18.18
C GLN A 140 6.00 -0.29 -18.24
N PRO A 141 6.37 0.50 -19.29
CA PRO A 141 7.70 1.11 -19.38
C PRO A 141 8.00 2.06 -18.21
N LEU A 142 6.97 2.78 -17.72
CA LEU A 142 7.11 3.69 -16.59
C LEU A 142 7.45 2.90 -15.30
N ILE A 143 6.73 1.82 -15.06
CA ILE A 143 6.88 1.00 -13.85
C ILE A 143 8.20 0.23 -13.89
N ASP A 144 8.56 -0.34 -15.02
CA ASP A 144 9.82 -1.09 -15.17
C ASP A 144 11.03 -0.17 -14.95
N ALA A 145 11.04 1.00 -15.59
CA ALA A 145 12.11 1.98 -15.41
C ALA A 145 12.22 2.47 -13.96
N GLY A 146 11.09 2.64 -13.28
CA GLY A 146 11.05 3.17 -11.92
C GLY A 146 11.38 2.16 -10.84
N ARG A 147 10.95 0.91 -11.00
CA ARG A 147 11.10 -0.14 -9.97
C ARG A 147 12.34 -1.01 -10.12
N SER A 148 13.09 -0.88 -11.22
CA SER A 148 14.37 -1.59 -11.43
C SER A 148 15.56 -0.70 -11.07
N ARG A 149 15.48 0.05 -9.95
CA ARG A 149 16.50 1.01 -9.54
C ARG A 149 17.06 0.70 -8.15
N GLY A 150 18.32 1.03 -7.96
CA GLY A 150 19.00 0.83 -6.66
C GLY A 150 18.99 -0.64 -6.25
N ASN A 151 18.74 -0.87 -4.97
CA ASN A 151 18.69 -2.19 -4.36
C ASN A 151 17.25 -2.76 -4.31
N MET A 152 16.36 -2.35 -5.23
CA MET A 152 15.01 -2.86 -5.30
C MET A 152 14.89 -3.97 -6.33
N HIS A 153 14.36 -5.13 -5.91
CA HIS A 153 14.11 -6.30 -6.73
C HIS A 153 12.60 -6.53 -6.86
N LEU A 154 12.17 -7.01 -8.04
CA LEU A 154 10.76 -7.31 -8.29
C LEU A 154 10.54 -8.83 -8.26
N ALA A 155 9.61 -9.27 -7.43
CA ALA A 155 9.15 -10.66 -7.41
C ALA A 155 7.77 -10.75 -8.09
N PRO A 156 7.62 -11.52 -9.19
CA PRO A 156 6.34 -11.66 -9.85
C PRO A 156 5.30 -12.30 -8.93
N ALA A 157 4.02 -11.98 -9.14
CA ALA A 157 2.93 -12.52 -8.31
C ALA A 157 2.55 -13.94 -8.77
N ASP A 158 3.51 -14.86 -8.70
CA ASP A 158 3.41 -16.29 -9.02
C ASP A 158 4.29 -17.13 -8.08
N THR A 159 4.35 -18.43 -8.31
CA THR A 159 5.15 -19.37 -7.49
C THR A 159 6.66 -19.03 -7.51
N ALA A 160 7.19 -18.55 -8.62
CA ALA A 160 8.61 -18.17 -8.70
C ALA A 160 8.89 -16.94 -7.84
N GLY A 161 8.01 -15.94 -7.89
CA GLY A 161 8.11 -14.75 -7.06
C GLY A 161 7.98 -15.06 -5.56
N VAL A 162 7.07 -15.97 -5.16
CA VAL A 162 6.99 -16.42 -3.77
C VAL A 162 8.32 -17.01 -3.28
N ARG A 163 8.99 -17.80 -4.12
CA ARG A 163 10.33 -18.35 -3.79
C ARG A 163 11.37 -17.23 -3.65
N CYS A 164 11.31 -16.19 -4.50
CA CYS A 164 12.19 -15.02 -4.40
C CYS A 164 11.97 -14.29 -3.07
N LEU A 165 10.72 -14.07 -2.65
CA LEU A 165 10.39 -13.41 -1.37
C LEU A 165 10.94 -14.22 -0.17
N VAL A 166 10.71 -15.53 -0.16
CA VAL A 166 11.24 -16.41 0.92
C VAL A 166 12.76 -16.39 0.94
N LYS A 167 13.41 -16.45 -0.24
CA LYS A 167 14.87 -16.37 -0.36
C LYS A 167 15.42 -15.07 0.21
N ALA A 168 14.81 -13.93 -0.13
CA ALA A 168 15.20 -12.61 0.37
C ALA A 168 15.08 -12.56 1.91
N LEU A 169 13.95 -12.98 2.49
CA LEU A 169 13.78 -13.01 3.95
C LEU A 169 14.81 -13.91 4.64
N ARG A 170 15.12 -15.07 4.09
CA ARG A 170 16.16 -16.00 4.63
C ARG A 170 17.58 -15.43 4.46
N ALA A 171 17.81 -14.61 3.43
CA ALA A 171 19.06 -13.87 3.25
C ALA A 171 19.18 -12.63 4.16
N ARG A 172 18.22 -12.43 5.09
CA ARG A 172 18.14 -11.28 6.01
C ARG A 172 17.90 -9.94 5.29
N GLU A 173 17.32 -10.00 4.10
CA GLU A 173 16.92 -8.83 3.32
C GLU A 173 15.47 -8.43 3.64
N ALA A 174 15.04 -7.31 3.08
CA ALA A 174 13.68 -6.83 3.24
C ALA A 174 12.76 -7.36 2.13
N VAL A 175 11.49 -7.55 2.49
CA VAL A 175 10.38 -7.82 1.57
C VAL A 175 9.28 -6.79 1.79
N GLY A 176 8.75 -6.22 0.71
CA GLY A 176 7.62 -5.30 0.72
C GLY A 176 6.36 -5.91 0.11
N MET A 177 5.22 -5.78 0.79
CA MET A 177 3.93 -6.29 0.32
C MET A 177 2.79 -5.34 0.63
N LEU A 178 1.82 -5.26 -0.30
CA LEU A 178 0.57 -4.50 -0.15
C LEU A 178 -0.63 -5.47 -0.21
N PRO A 179 -1.02 -6.06 0.93
CA PRO A 179 -2.03 -7.13 0.96
C PRO A 179 -3.48 -6.66 1.05
N ASP A 180 -3.75 -5.36 0.99
CA ASP A 180 -5.09 -4.76 1.10
C ASP A 180 -5.92 -4.83 -0.18
N GLN A 181 -5.41 -5.36 -1.28
CA GLN A 181 -6.17 -5.63 -2.49
C GLN A 181 -6.59 -7.11 -2.57
N VAL A 182 -7.71 -7.34 -3.27
CA VAL A 182 -8.30 -8.67 -3.41
C VAL A 182 -7.43 -9.56 -4.29
N PRO A 183 -6.94 -10.71 -3.78
CA PRO A 183 -6.12 -11.65 -4.54
C PRO A 183 -6.96 -12.46 -5.54
N GLY A 184 -6.33 -13.33 -6.30
CA GLY A 184 -6.99 -14.33 -7.14
C GLY A 184 -7.75 -15.37 -6.32
N ALA A 185 -8.60 -16.17 -6.99
CA ALA A 185 -9.27 -17.30 -6.35
C ALA A 185 -8.24 -18.31 -5.84
N GLY A 186 -8.45 -18.84 -4.64
CA GLY A 186 -7.52 -19.76 -3.97
C GLY A 186 -6.32 -19.10 -3.28
N GLU A 187 -6.08 -17.80 -3.51
CA GLU A 187 -4.95 -17.06 -2.92
C GLU A 187 -5.32 -16.30 -1.64
N GLY A 188 -6.55 -16.37 -1.21
CA GLY A 188 -7.06 -15.60 -0.07
C GLY A 188 -8.01 -16.36 0.84
N GLN A 189 -8.34 -15.72 1.95
CA GLN A 189 -9.36 -16.15 2.91
C GLN A 189 -10.28 -14.98 3.26
N TRP A 190 -11.53 -15.30 3.60
CA TRP A 190 -12.49 -14.32 4.09
C TRP A 190 -12.21 -14.01 5.55
N VAL A 191 -11.72 -12.81 5.81
CA VAL A 191 -11.50 -12.28 7.17
C VAL A 191 -12.01 -10.85 7.26
N PRO A 192 -12.34 -10.34 8.45
CA PRO A 192 -12.85 -8.98 8.60
C PRO A 192 -11.87 -7.92 8.11
N PHE A 193 -12.40 -6.87 7.47
CA PHE A 193 -11.74 -5.61 7.20
C PHE A 193 -12.77 -4.49 7.40
N PHE A 194 -12.54 -3.61 8.35
CA PHE A 194 -13.54 -2.64 8.85
C PHE A 194 -14.90 -3.31 9.14
N GLY A 195 -14.86 -4.41 9.90
CA GLY A 195 -16.05 -5.13 10.33
C GLY A 195 -16.79 -5.93 9.27
N ARG A 196 -16.33 -5.95 8.01
CA ARG A 196 -16.97 -6.68 6.91
C ARG A 196 -16.06 -7.77 6.36
N PRO A 197 -16.58 -8.97 6.02
CA PRO A 197 -15.81 -10.00 5.34
C PRO A 197 -15.17 -9.47 4.06
N ALA A 198 -13.85 -9.59 3.95
CA ALA A 198 -13.07 -9.21 2.79
C ALA A 198 -12.13 -10.35 2.42
N TYR A 199 -12.13 -10.74 1.13
CA TYR A 199 -11.21 -11.76 0.64
C TYR A 199 -9.79 -11.22 0.68
N THR A 200 -8.98 -11.75 1.63
CA THR A 200 -7.68 -11.20 2.01
C THR A 200 -6.56 -12.13 1.62
N MET A 201 -5.51 -11.60 1.02
CA MET A 201 -4.32 -12.32 0.58
C MET A 201 -3.66 -13.08 1.74
N THR A 202 -3.46 -14.40 1.58
CA THR A 202 -2.81 -15.24 2.60
C THR A 202 -1.29 -15.15 2.55
N LEU A 203 -0.71 -14.68 1.45
CA LEU A 203 0.74 -14.66 1.26
C LEU A 203 1.46 -13.82 2.33
N ALA A 204 0.90 -12.65 2.71
CA ALA A 204 1.49 -11.81 3.75
C ALA A 204 1.54 -12.53 5.12
N ALA A 205 0.48 -13.27 5.48
CA ALA A 205 0.45 -14.09 6.68
C ALA A 205 1.52 -15.18 6.64
N ARG A 206 1.66 -15.89 5.51
CA ARG A 206 2.70 -16.92 5.34
C ARG A 206 4.11 -16.35 5.39
N MET A 207 4.35 -15.16 4.85
CA MET A 207 5.67 -14.51 4.93
C MET A 207 6.01 -14.13 6.36
N SER A 208 5.04 -13.74 7.19
CA SER A 208 5.25 -13.43 8.61
C SER A 208 5.61 -14.68 9.45
N GLU A 209 5.44 -15.89 8.94
CA GLU A 209 5.79 -17.16 9.59
C GLU A 209 7.23 -17.63 9.29
N VAL A 210 7.91 -16.98 8.35
CA VAL A 210 9.31 -17.34 8.04
C VAL A 210 10.16 -17.10 9.28
N ALA A 211 10.92 -18.13 9.67
CA ALA A 211 11.70 -18.09 10.90
C ALA A 211 12.66 -16.89 10.97
N GLY A 212 12.65 -16.18 12.10
CA GLY A 212 13.47 -15.01 12.36
C GLY A 212 12.96 -13.72 11.72
N VAL A 213 11.87 -13.74 10.94
CA VAL A 213 11.33 -12.54 10.28
C VAL A 213 10.67 -11.60 11.28
N SER A 214 11.03 -10.32 11.16
CA SER A 214 10.34 -9.23 11.85
C SER A 214 9.34 -8.56 10.91
N THR A 215 8.08 -8.50 11.30
CA THR A 215 7.04 -7.82 10.50
C THR A 215 6.87 -6.39 11.00
N LEU A 216 7.04 -5.43 10.10
CA LEU A 216 6.84 -4.00 10.34
C LEU A 216 5.72 -3.47 9.42
N PHE A 217 4.94 -2.56 9.95
CA PHE A 217 3.88 -1.87 9.21
C PHE A 217 4.39 -0.49 8.82
N ALA A 218 4.26 -0.15 7.53
CA ALA A 218 4.83 1.06 6.97
C ALA A 218 3.82 1.84 6.14
N TRP A 219 3.87 3.16 6.17
CA TRP A 219 3.23 4.03 5.17
C TRP A 219 4.00 5.35 5.06
N ALA A 220 3.96 5.97 3.88
CA ALA A 220 4.52 7.29 3.67
C ALA A 220 3.38 8.31 3.54
N GLU A 221 3.20 9.11 4.57
CA GLU A 221 2.26 10.22 4.59
C GLU A 221 2.70 11.31 3.62
N ARG A 222 1.78 11.75 2.75
CA ARG A 222 1.99 12.90 1.87
C ARG A 222 1.80 14.18 2.68
N LEU A 223 2.82 15.00 2.76
CA LEU A 223 2.76 16.29 3.44
C LEU A 223 2.15 17.37 2.52
N PRO A 224 1.46 18.36 3.09
CA PRO A 224 0.78 19.39 2.31
C PRO A 224 1.77 20.24 1.49
N GLY A 225 1.26 20.89 0.44
CA GLY A 225 2.01 21.89 -0.34
C GLY A 225 3.24 21.37 -1.07
N GLY A 226 3.39 20.07 -1.29
CA GLY A 226 4.56 19.51 -1.95
C GLY A 226 5.84 19.49 -1.09
N GLN A 227 5.70 19.64 0.22
CA GLN A 227 6.82 19.59 1.16
C GLN A 227 7.59 18.28 1.07
N GLY A 228 6.89 17.17 0.81
CA GLY A 228 7.46 15.84 0.68
C GLY A 228 6.64 14.80 1.42
N PHE A 229 7.34 13.86 2.05
CA PHE A 229 6.72 12.69 2.68
C PHE A 229 7.31 12.45 4.07
N HIS A 230 6.49 11.88 4.94
CA HIS A 230 6.88 11.38 6.25
C HIS A 230 6.68 9.86 6.27
N LEU A 231 7.76 9.11 6.39
CA LEU A 231 7.69 7.66 6.52
C LEU A 231 7.42 7.28 7.97
N HIS A 232 6.36 6.52 8.18
CA HIS A 232 6.02 5.94 9.47
C HIS A 232 6.29 4.43 9.45
N LEU A 233 7.00 3.95 10.45
CA LEU A 233 7.33 2.54 10.63
C LEU A 233 6.99 2.13 12.05
N ARG A 234 6.35 0.97 12.22
CA ARG A 234 6.07 0.42 13.55
C ARG A 234 5.94 -1.10 13.53
N PRO A 235 6.19 -1.79 14.63
CA PRO A 235 5.81 -3.18 14.77
C PRO A 235 4.29 -3.34 14.81
N ALA A 236 3.81 -4.58 14.77
CA ALA A 236 2.41 -4.87 15.01
C ALA A 236 2.00 -4.44 16.44
N LEU A 237 0.81 -3.87 16.59
CA LEU A 237 0.24 -3.51 17.90
C LEU A 237 -0.12 -4.76 18.70
N THR A 238 -0.47 -5.84 17.98
CA THR A 238 -0.77 -7.14 18.56
C THR A 238 0.06 -8.23 17.86
N PRO A 239 0.49 -9.29 18.58
CA PRO A 239 1.25 -10.37 17.95
C PRO A 239 0.53 -10.99 16.75
N LEU A 240 1.25 -11.20 15.66
CA LEU A 240 0.75 -11.96 14.50
C LEU A 240 0.86 -13.47 14.82
N ALA A 241 -0.14 -14.02 15.49
CA ALA A 241 -0.16 -15.40 15.97
C ALA A 241 -1.40 -16.17 15.48
N GLY A 242 -1.39 -17.48 15.68
CA GLY A 242 -2.47 -18.38 15.27
C GLY A 242 -2.29 -18.91 13.84
N ASP A 243 -3.37 -19.44 13.29
CA ASP A 243 -3.42 -19.96 11.93
C ASP A 243 -3.40 -18.84 10.87
N THR A 244 -3.38 -19.22 9.60
CA THR A 244 -3.34 -18.27 8.48
C THR A 244 -4.52 -17.29 8.51
N ALA A 245 -5.73 -17.72 8.92
CA ALA A 245 -6.89 -16.83 9.00
C ALA A 245 -6.74 -15.79 10.12
N ALA A 246 -6.31 -16.23 11.30
CA ALA A 246 -6.05 -15.36 12.44
C ALA A 246 -4.97 -14.32 12.12
N ARG A 247 -3.89 -14.72 11.45
CA ARG A 247 -2.82 -13.80 10.99
C ARG A 247 -3.31 -12.82 9.93
N CYS A 248 -4.10 -13.27 8.95
CA CYS A 248 -4.72 -12.37 7.97
C CYS A 248 -5.63 -11.34 8.65
N ALA A 249 -6.43 -11.75 9.63
CA ALA A 249 -7.28 -10.84 10.40
C ALA A 249 -6.46 -9.85 11.23
N ALA A 250 -5.36 -10.31 11.85
CA ALA A 250 -4.43 -9.44 12.57
C ALA A 250 -3.79 -8.41 11.64
N ILE A 251 -3.28 -8.82 10.47
CA ILE A 251 -2.72 -7.91 9.46
C ILE A 251 -3.77 -6.90 9.00
N ASN A 252 -5.02 -7.31 8.78
CA ASN A 252 -6.09 -6.38 8.45
C ASN A 252 -6.31 -5.34 9.54
N ARG A 253 -6.37 -5.72 10.83
CA ARG A 253 -6.51 -4.77 11.95
C ARG A 253 -5.35 -3.77 12.02
N GLU A 254 -4.12 -4.23 11.77
CA GLU A 254 -2.96 -3.34 11.72
C GLU A 254 -3.05 -2.33 10.57
N MET A 255 -3.49 -2.76 9.38
CA MET A 255 -3.73 -1.86 8.25
C MET A 255 -4.89 -0.89 8.54
N GLU A 256 -5.96 -1.35 9.18
CA GLU A 256 -7.05 -0.47 9.63
C GLU A 256 -6.56 0.62 10.57
N ALA A 257 -5.66 0.28 11.52
CA ALA A 257 -5.07 1.27 12.43
C ALA A 257 -4.25 2.33 11.68
N GLN A 258 -3.42 1.91 10.68
CA GLN A 258 -2.69 2.85 9.82
C GLN A 258 -3.65 3.74 9.02
N ILE A 259 -4.71 3.16 8.44
CA ILE A 259 -5.71 3.89 7.65
C ILE A 259 -6.46 4.90 8.53
N ARG A 260 -6.80 4.54 9.77
CA ARG A 260 -7.44 5.47 10.73
C ARG A 260 -6.53 6.62 11.14
N ALA A 261 -5.20 6.42 11.17
CA ALA A 261 -4.24 7.48 11.45
C ALA A 261 -4.14 8.52 10.32
N CYS A 262 -4.33 8.10 9.06
CA CYS A 262 -4.26 8.99 7.89
C CYS A 262 -5.39 8.71 6.87
N PRO A 263 -6.68 8.84 7.28
CA PRO A 263 -7.79 8.30 6.52
C PRO A 263 -8.03 9.01 5.18
N ALA A 264 -7.61 10.27 5.03
CA ALA A 264 -7.75 11.00 3.79
C ALA A 264 -6.90 10.42 2.64
N GLN A 265 -5.84 9.70 2.97
CA GLN A 265 -4.86 9.27 1.96
C GLN A 265 -4.99 7.79 1.56
N TYR A 266 -6.00 7.07 2.05
CA TYR A 266 -6.24 5.69 1.66
C TYR A 266 -7.03 5.58 0.33
N LEU A 267 -6.78 4.50 -0.41
CA LEU A 267 -7.38 4.26 -1.73
C LEU A 267 -8.84 3.76 -1.62
N TRP A 268 -9.75 4.59 -1.08
CA TRP A 268 -11.15 4.23 -0.82
C TRP A 268 -11.96 3.84 -2.06
N GLY A 269 -11.57 4.28 -3.24
CA GLY A 269 -12.26 3.93 -4.49
C GLY A 269 -12.04 2.50 -4.98
N TYR A 270 -11.13 1.74 -4.35
CA TYR A 270 -10.90 0.34 -4.68
C TYR A 270 -12.07 -0.55 -4.21
N ASN A 271 -12.43 -1.57 -5.03
CA ASN A 271 -13.47 -2.53 -4.68
C ASN A 271 -12.92 -3.64 -3.78
N ARG A 272 -12.68 -3.30 -2.48
CA ARG A 272 -12.04 -4.19 -1.50
C ARG A 272 -12.90 -5.42 -1.16
N TYR A 273 -14.21 -5.30 -1.27
CA TYR A 273 -15.17 -6.33 -0.86
C TYR A 273 -15.72 -7.15 -2.02
N LYS A 274 -15.09 -7.07 -3.20
CA LYS A 274 -15.48 -7.93 -4.32
C LYS A 274 -15.13 -9.38 -4.05
N ARG A 275 -15.98 -10.29 -4.51
CA ARG A 275 -15.66 -11.72 -4.60
C ARG A 275 -14.91 -11.97 -5.91
N PRO A 276 -13.69 -12.51 -5.91
CA PRO A 276 -13.07 -12.94 -7.16
C PRO A 276 -13.81 -14.15 -7.75
N ALA A 277 -13.81 -14.26 -9.08
CA ALA A 277 -14.39 -15.41 -9.76
C ALA A 277 -13.72 -16.71 -9.27
N GLY A 278 -14.52 -17.72 -8.93
CA GLY A 278 -14.03 -18.99 -8.38
C GLY A 278 -13.74 -19.02 -6.88
N ALA A 279 -13.78 -17.88 -6.18
CA ALA A 279 -13.64 -17.89 -4.72
C ALA A 279 -14.92 -18.40 -4.03
N PRO A 280 -14.84 -19.02 -2.83
CA PRO A 280 -16.00 -19.42 -2.04
C PRO A 280 -16.89 -18.21 -1.72
N ALA A 281 -18.15 -18.44 -1.40
CA ALA A 281 -19.07 -17.38 -0.97
C ALA A 281 -18.51 -16.70 0.29
N ALA A 282 -18.76 -15.38 0.41
CA ALA A 282 -18.44 -14.67 1.64
C ALA A 282 -19.32 -15.22 2.79
N PRO A 283 -18.76 -15.38 3.98
CA PRO A 283 -19.57 -15.65 5.16
C PRO A 283 -20.54 -14.48 5.41
N PRO A 284 -21.67 -14.71 6.09
CA PRO A 284 -22.55 -13.63 6.50
C PRO A 284 -21.74 -12.61 7.32
N THR A 285 -22.07 -11.34 7.16
CA THR A 285 -21.49 -10.29 8.02
C THR A 285 -22.03 -10.52 9.43
N ALA A 286 -21.13 -10.77 10.39
CA ALA A 286 -21.53 -10.78 11.78
C ALA A 286 -22.13 -9.41 12.11
N GLU A 287 -23.34 -9.39 12.66
CA GLU A 287 -23.92 -8.16 13.19
C GLU A 287 -22.99 -7.68 14.33
N VAL A 288 -22.33 -6.55 14.09
CA VAL A 288 -21.60 -5.86 15.17
C VAL A 288 -22.68 -5.23 16.04
N PRO A 289 -22.81 -5.61 17.32
CA PRO A 289 -23.73 -4.93 18.22
C PRO A 289 -23.43 -3.43 18.19
N PRO A 290 -24.45 -2.58 18.24
CA PRO A 290 -24.25 -1.14 18.33
C PRO A 290 -23.43 -0.82 19.58
N ALA A 291 -22.39 0.00 19.39
CA ALA A 291 -21.53 0.49 20.46
C ALA A 291 -22.28 1.46 21.36
#